data_66dc87635f7a90067965c969e408bab1
#
_entry.id   66dc87635f7a90067965c969e408bab1
#
_cell.length_a   1.000
_cell.length_b   1.000
_cell.length_c   1.000
_cell.angle_alpha   90.00
_cell.angle_beta   90.00
_cell.angle_gamma   90.00
#
_symmetry.space_group_name_H-M   'P 1'
#
loop_
_entity.id
_entity.type
_entity.pdbx_description
1 polymer ?
#
loop_
_entity_poly.entity_id
_entity_poly.type
_entity_poly.pdbx_seq_one_letter_code
_entity_poly.pdbx_strand_id
1 'polypeptide(L)'
;MFNQKNVAFVITDPQVEFLKSTGKGFGATKDVLEKVNTIENLTKLFALAKERGYKRFISPHYFYPHDHKWQFKAAGATMMIENEMFWRDSQYSAIPEGSGADMIEEIKPFLDEDTIVVNGHKIFGPESNDLNLQLRKNGIDTVILAGMNANLCVDSHMRELIELGYNVIVVNDAVGAPGEEAYQAALTNYGYIANQVLTTEEVIAQL
;
A
#
# COMPACT_ATOMS: atom_id res chain seq x y z
N MET A 1 17.45 -13.13 9.48
CA MET A 1 17.64 -11.70 9.77
C MET A 1 17.78 -10.99 8.43
N PHE A 2 16.95 -10.00 8.17
CA PHE A 2 16.96 -9.25 6.92
C PHE A 2 18.17 -8.30 6.86
N ASN A 3 18.76 -8.17 5.67
CA ASN A 3 19.86 -7.24 5.47
C ASN A 3 19.30 -5.83 5.18
N GLN A 4 19.47 -4.90 6.12
CA GLN A 4 18.99 -3.53 6.02
C GLN A 4 19.37 -2.80 4.72
N LYS A 5 20.51 -3.16 4.09
CA LYS A 5 21.01 -2.46 2.90
C LYS A 5 20.17 -2.70 1.63
N ASN A 6 19.57 -3.87 1.52
CA ASN A 6 18.84 -4.29 0.32
C ASN A 6 17.37 -4.65 0.57
N VAL A 7 16.88 -4.42 1.79
CA VAL A 7 15.49 -4.62 2.19
C VAL A 7 14.79 -3.28 2.35
N ALA A 8 13.56 -3.19 1.85
CA ALA A 8 12.70 -2.02 2.04
C ALA A 8 11.28 -2.42 2.43
N PHE A 9 10.63 -1.56 3.18
CA PHE A 9 9.18 -1.60 3.39
C PHE A 9 8.49 -0.86 2.24
N VAL A 10 7.53 -1.50 1.61
CA VAL A 10 6.64 -0.91 0.61
C VAL A 10 5.21 -1.00 1.11
N ILE A 11 4.59 0.15 1.31
CA ILE A 11 3.23 0.22 1.81
C ILE A 11 2.34 0.85 0.74
N THR A 12 1.34 0.10 0.30
CA THR A 12 0.36 0.58 -0.67
C THR A 12 -0.79 1.27 0.03
N ASP A 13 -1.20 2.41 -0.49
CA ASP A 13 -2.44 3.13 -0.11
C ASP A 13 -2.68 3.29 1.40
N PRO A 14 -1.70 3.74 2.21
CA PRO A 14 -1.93 3.97 3.63
C PRO A 14 -2.71 5.29 3.84
N GLN A 15 -3.82 5.42 3.12
CA GLN A 15 -4.59 6.64 2.95
C GLN A 15 -5.94 6.57 3.67
N VAL A 16 -6.46 7.72 4.03
CA VAL A 16 -7.75 7.91 4.73
C VAL A 16 -8.89 7.19 4.00
N GLU A 17 -8.85 7.13 2.67
CA GLU A 17 -9.94 6.58 1.83
C GLU A 17 -10.43 5.20 2.27
N PHE A 18 -9.52 4.29 2.63
CA PHE A 18 -9.86 2.93 3.07
C PHE A 18 -9.71 2.72 4.57
N LEU A 19 -8.91 3.56 5.24
CA LEU A 19 -8.46 3.28 6.61
C LEU A 19 -9.20 4.10 7.68
N LYS A 20 -9.98 5.11 7.29
CA LYS A 20 -10.68 5.99 8.23
C LYS A 20 -12.16 6.14 7.89
N SER A 21 -12.97 6.34 8.91
CA SER A 21 -14.44 6.45 8.79
C SER A 21 -14.92 7.61 7.91
N THR A 22 -14.06 8.58 7.63
CA THR A 22 -14.32 9.68 6.69
C THR A 22 -14.05 9.30 5.23
N GLY A 23 -13.33 8.20 4.99
CA GLY A 23 -13.06 7.69 3.64
C GLY A 23 -14.26 6.95 3.05
N LYS A 24 -14.49 7.11 1.76
CA LYS A 24 -15.64 6.54 1.04
C LYS A 24 -15.58 5.02 0.93
N GLY A 25 -14.36 4.45 0.92
CA GLY A 25 -14.12 3.02 0.86
C GLY A 25 -14.10 2.31 2.23
N PHE A 26 -14.05 3.05 3.34
CA PHE A 26 -13.90 2.50 4.69
C PHE A 26 -15.01 1.49 5.05
N GLY A 27 -16.26 1.79 4.69
CA GLY A 27 -17.39 0.91 5.01
C GLY A 27 -17.24 -0.51 4.48
N ALA A 28 -16.54 -0.69 3.36
CA ALA A 28 -16.27 -2.01 2.79
C ALA A 28 -15.09 -2.74 3.47
N THR A 29 -14.14 -2.00 4.02
CA THR A 29 -12.88 -2.57 4.56
C THR A 29 -12.89 -2.74 6.07
N LYS A 30 -13.75 -2.03 6.79
CA LYS A 30 -13.80 -1.90 8.25
C LYS A 30 -13.67 -3.25 8.98
N ASP A 31 -14.47 -4.25 8.62
CA ASP A 31 -14.54 -5.51 9.37
C ASP A 31 -13.19 -6.27 9.34
N VAL A 32 -12.51 -6.24 8.19
CA VAL A 32 -11.17 -6.85 8.05
C VAL A 32 -10.12 -6.02 8.79
N LEU A 33 -10.17 -4.69 8.67
CA LEU A 33 -9.25 -3.80 9.39
C LEU A 33 -9.29 -4.01 10.90
N GLU A 34 -10.49 -4.14 11.47
CA GLU A 34 -10.69 -4.40 12.90
C GLU A 34 -10.25 -5.82 13.28
N LYS A 35 -10.57 -6.82 12.44
CA LYS A 35 -10.27 -8.22 12.70
C LYS A 35 -8.76 -8.51 12.85
N VAL A 36 -7.95 -7.91 11.97
CA VAL A 36 -6.50 -8.19 11.93
C VAL A 36 -5.66 -7.02 12.47
N ASN A 37 -6.28 -5.99 13.01
CA ASN A 37 -5.63 -4.79 13.55
C ASN A 37 -4.72 -4.09 12.50
N THR A 38 -5.16 -3.98 11.25
CA THR A 38 -4.36 -3.51 10.13
C THR A 38 -3.66 -2.18 10.41
N ILE A 39 -4.39 -1.18 10.95
CA ILE A 39 -3.84 0.16 11.21
C ILE A 39 -2.73 0.11 12.27
N GLU A 40 -2.95 -0.64 13.36
CA GLU A 40 -1.94 -0.81 14.40
C GLU A 40 -0.69 -1.50 13.85
N ASN A 41 -0.86 -2.56 13.07
CA ASN A 41 0.23 -3.31 12.47
C ASN A 41 1.01 -2.47 11.44
N LEU A 42 0.34 -1.71 10.58
CA LEU A 42 1.00 -0.75 9.69
C LEU A 42 1.81 0.28 10.48
N THR A 43 1.26 0.81 11.55
CA THR A 43 1.93 1.78 12.43
C THR A 43 3.19 1.18 13.06
N LYS A 44 3.10 -0.06 13.57
CA LYS A 44 4.27 -0.79 14.11
C LYS A 44 5.36 -0.98 13.06
N LEU A 45 4.99 -1.37 11.84
CA LEU A 45 5.95 -1.57 10.74
C LEU A 45 6.66 -0.27 10.37
N PHE A 46 5.93 0.85 10.23
CA PHE A 46 6.52 2.15 9.95
C PHE A 46 7.46 2.63 11.07
N ALA A 47 7.01 2.52 12.32
CA ALA A 47 7.79 2.92 13.49
C ALA A 47 9.12 2.16 13.55
N LEU A 48 9.05 0.84 13.41
CA LEU A 48 10.21 -0.04 13.51
C LEU A 48 11.16 0.13 12.31
N ALA A 49 10.60 0.27 11.10
CA ALA A 49 11.41 0.54 9.92
C ALA A 49 12.20 1.85 10.06
N LYS A 50 11.58 2.90 10.61
CA LYS A 50 12.25 4.17 10.94
C LYS A 50 13.32 3.99 12.00
N GLU A 51 12.97 3.40 13.14
CA GLU A 51 13.88 3.17 14.27
C GLU A 51 15.15 2.40 13.86
N ARG A 52 14.96 1.37 13.04
CA ARG A 52 16.08 0.52 12.58
C ARG A 52 16.71 0.98 11.27
N GLY A 53 16.30 2.12 10.70
CA GLY A 53 16.90 2.72 9.51
C GLY A 53 16.66 1.93 8.22
N TYR A 54 15.57 1.16 8.11
CA TYR A 54 15.15 0.55 6.85
C TYR A 54 14.55 1.59 5.91
N LYS A 55 14.77 1.42 4.62
CA LYS A 55 14.14 2.26 3.60
C LYS A 55 12.63 2.01 3.56
N ARG A 56 11.87 3.10 3.43
CA ARG A 56 10.41 3.09 3.42
C ARG A 56 9.91 3.71 2.14
N PHE A 57 9.03 2.99 1.46
CA PHE A 57 8.37 3.45 0.25
C PHE A 57 6.86 3.43 0.46
N ILE A 58 6.20 4.49 0.04
CA ILE A 58 4.74 4.55 -0.03
C ILE A 58 4.36 4.61 -1.50
N SER A 59 3.50 3.68 -1.92
CA SER A 59 2.88 3.66 -3.24
C SER A 59 1.41 4.07 -3.11
N PRO A 60 1.10 5.36 -3.25
CA PRO A 60 -0.24 5.87 -3.02
C PRO A 60 -1.12 5.76 -4.25
N HIS A 61 -2.43 5.84 -4.08
CA HIS A 61 -3.41 5.96 -5.14
C HIS A 61 -3.88 7.40 -5.27
N TYR A 62 -3.93 7.94 -6.50
CA TYR A 62 -4.49 9.25 -6.76
C TYR A 62 -5.28 9.28 -8.06
N PHE A 63 -6.46 9.88 -8.02
CA PHE A 63 -7.21 10.29 -9.19
C PHE A 63 -7.30 11.82 -9.29
N TYR A 64 -7.48 12.30 -10.53
CA TYR A 64 -7.50 13.72 -10.87
C TYR A 64 -8.67 14.04 -11.83
N PRO A 65 -9.05 15.30 -12.01
CA PRO A 65 -10.14 15.69 -12.91
C PRO A 65 -10.02 15.18 -14.35
N HIS A 66 -8.78 15.03 -14.84
CA HIS A 66 -8.56 14.51 -16.19
C HIS A 66 -8.86 13.01 -16.32
N ASP A 67 -8.82 12.24 -15.24
CA ASP A 67 -9.08 10.80 -15.25
C ASP A 67 -10.58 10.51 -15.51
N HIS A 68 -11.49 11.45 -15.23
CA HIS A 68 -12.89 11.35 -15.66
C HIS A 68 -13.05 11.20 -17.17
N LYS A 69 -12.12 11.73 -17.96
CA LYS A 69 -12.15 11.75 -19.43
C LYS A 69 -11.62 10.46 -20.05
N TRP A 70 -11.19 9.48 -19.26
CA TRP A 70 -10.71 8.22 -19.82
C TRP A 70 -11.80 7.51 -20.63
N GLN A 71 -11.46 7.09 -21.83
CA GLN A 71 -12.35 6.34 -22.70
C GLN A 71 -12.48 4.86 -22.29
N PHE A 72 -11.40 4.30 -21.73
CA PHE A 72 -11.34 2.90 -21.32
C PHE A 72 -11.14 2.83 -19.81
N LYS A 73 -12.17 2.35 -19.11
CA LYS A 73 -12.16 2.20 -17.66
C LYS A 73 -12.63 0.80 -17.29
N ALA A 74 -11.90 0.14 -16.38
CA ALA A 74 -12.41 -1.05 -15.71
C ALA A 74 -13.47 -0.68 -14.67
N ALA A 75 -14.29 -1.64 -14.25
CA ALA A 75 -15.38 -1.42 -13.30
C ALA A 75 -14.90 -0.76 -11.98
N GLY A 76 -13.79 -1.24 -11.42
CA GLY A 76 -13.20 -0.65 -10.21
C GLY A 76 -12.75 0.79 -10.40
N ALA A 77 -12.07 1.10 -11.53
CA ALA A 77 -11.65 2.46 -11.84
C ALA A 77 -12.85 3.40 -12.05
N THR A 78 -13.89 2.93 -12.74
CA THR A 78 -15.13 3.69 -12.92
C THR A 78 -15.74 4.05 -11.57
N MET A 79 -15.93 3.06 -10.71
CA MET A 79 -16.51 3.24 -9.37
C MET A 79 -15.70 4.25 -8.54
N MET A 80 -14.38 4.12 -8.51
CA MET A 80 -13.51 5.02 -7.74
C MET A 80 -13.52 6.46 -8.29
N ILE A 81 -13.47 6.63 -9.61
CA ILE A 81 -13.48 7.95 -10.24
C ILE A 81 -14.85 8.64 -10.07
N GLU A 82 -15.95 7.93 -10.27
CA GLU A 82 -17.31 8.49 -10.11
C GLU A 82 -17.62 8.89 -8.67
N ASN A 83 -17.01 8.22 -7.70
CA ASN A 83 -17.10 8.56 -6.29
C ASN A 83 -15.99 9.49 -5.82
N GLU A 84 -15.12 9.98 -6.70
CA GLU A 84 -13.99 10.83 -6.35
C GLU A 84 -13.16 10.28 -5.18
N MET A 85 -12.87 8.98 -5.22
CA MET A 85 -12.01 8.33 -4.24
C MET A 85 -10.55 8.69 -4.51
N PHE A 86 -9.74 8.85 -3.46
CA PHE A 86 -8.33 9.29 -3.57
C PHE A 86 -8.14 10.56 -4.39
N TRP A 87 -9.14 11.44 -4.37
CA TRP A 87 -9.24 12.58 -5.26
C TRP A 87 -8.27 13.70 -4.91
N ARG A 88 -7.63 14.23 -5.94
CA ARG A 88 -6.85 15.45 -5.88
C ARG A 88 -7.27 16.39 -7.01
N ASP A 89 -7.51 17.65 -6.70
CA ASP A 89 -7.93 18.64 -7.68
C ASP A 89 -6.88 18.89 -8.76
N SER A 90 -5.61 18.68 -8.42
CA SER A 90 -4.48 18.89 -9.33
C SER A 90 -3.25 18.13 -8.81
N GLN A 91 -2.34 17.78 -9.70
CA GLN A 91 -0.99 17.30 -9.35
C GLN A 91 -0.17 18.35 -8.58
N TYR A 92 -0.51 19.62 -8.72
CA TYR A 92 0.23 20.75 -8.15
C TYR A 92 -0.37 21.27 -6.83
N SER A 93 -1.60 20.89 -6.50
CA SER A 93 -2.24 21.29 -5.25
C SER A 93 -1.75 20.44 -4.09
N ALA A 94 -1.68 21.04 -2.90
CA ALA A 94 -1.52 20.29 -1.67
C ALA A 94 -2.66 19.28 -1.51
N ILE A 95 -2.38 18.17 -0.83
CA ILE A 95 -3.42 17.20 -0.44
C ILE A 95 -4.16 17.81 0.76
N PRO A 96 -5.49 17.99 0.68
CA PRO A 96 -6.23 18.49 1.83
C PRO A 96 -6.14 17.52 3.01
N GLU A 97 -5.85 18.06 4.18
CA GLU A 97 -5.75 17.29 5.43
C GLU A 97 -7.04 16.50 5.70
N GLY A 98 -6.90 15.22 6.02
CA GLY A 98 -8.02 14.32 6.29
C GLY A 98 -8.87 13.94 5.09
N SER A 99 -8.52 14.39 3.86
CA SER A 99 -9.18 13.91 2.64
C SER A 99 -8.88 12.45 2.36
N GLY A 100 -9.68 11.79 1.50
CA GLY A 100 -9.43 10.40 1.10
C GLY A 100 -8.04 10.17 0.49
N ALA A 101 -7.45 11.20 -0.12
CA ALA A 101 -6.10 11.16 -0.69
C ALA A 101 -4.98 11.34 0.36
N ASP A 102 -5.29 11.82 1.57
CA ASP A 102 -4.30 12.07 2.63
C ASP A 102 -3.86 10.77 3.31
N MET A 103 -2.64 10.75 3.82
CA MET A 103 -2.15 9.65 4.65
C MET A 103 -2.83 9.66 6.01
N ILE A 104 -2.99 8.49 6.62
CA ILE A 104 -3.58 8.42 7.96
C ILE A 104 -2.66 9.03 9.01
N GLU A 105 -3.25 9.64 10.03
CA GLU A 105 -2.51 10.35 11.10
C GLU A 105 -1.52 9.46 11.85
N GLU A 106 -1.84 8.16 11.98
CA GLU A 106 -1.01 7.20 12.72
C GLU A 106 0.37 6.99 12.11
N ILE A 107 0.51 7.16 10.78
CA ILE A 107 1.81 6.97 10.12
C ILE A 107 2.57 8.28 9.89
N LYS A 108 1.89 9.42 9.86
CA LYS A 108 2.53 10.74 9.61
C LYS A 108 3.76 11.02 10.49
N PRO A 109 3.79 10.67 11.80
CA PRO A 109 4.96 10.89 12.64
C PRO A 109 6.22 10.12 12.21
N PHE A 110 6.05 9.08 11.40
CA PHE A 110 7.15 8.23 10.91
C PHE A 110 7.60 8.59 9.50
N LEU A 111 6.91 9.52 8.84
CA LEU A 111 7.31 10.05 7.53
C LEU A 111 8.38 11.11 7.71
N ASP A 112 9.47 10.96 7.01
CA ASP A 112 10.63 11.86 7.06
C ASP A 112 11.33 11.88 5.70
N GLU A 113 12.50 12.49 5.63
CA GLU A 113 13.32 12.61 4.43
C GLU A 113 13.81 11.27 3.84
N ASP A 114 13.81 10.20 4.65
CA ASP A 114 14.14 8.84 4.21
C ASP A 114 12.90 8.04 3.75
N THR A 115 11.73 8.64 3.77
CA THR A 115 10.49 8.04 3.28
C THR A 115 10.23 8.48 1.85
N ILE A 116 10.31 7.56 0.90
CA ILE A 116 10.08 7.84 -0.51
C ILE A 116 8.60 7.60 -0.82
N VAL A 117 7.87 8.68 -1.09
CA VAL A 117 6.51 8.60 -1.63
C VAL A 117 6.61 8.64 -3.14
N VAL A 118 6.33 7.51 -3.80
CA VAL A 118 6.39 7.43 -5.26
C VAL A 118 5.17 8.10 -5.90
N ASN A 119 5.18 8.29 -7.22
CA ASN A 119 4.00 8.81 -7.92
C ASN A 119 2.79 7.90 -7.69
N GLY A 120 1.58 8.49 -7.69
CA GLY A 120 0.37 7.70 -7.48
C GLY A 120 0.16 6.68 -8.58
N HIS A 121 -0.06 5.42 -8.21
CA HIS A 121 -0.55 4.41 -9.16
C HIS A 121 -2.02 4.67 -9.50
N LYS A 122 -2.52 4.08 -10.59
CA LYS A 122 -3.83 4.44 -11.13
C LYS A 122 -4.90 3.39 -10.92
N ILE A 123 -4.58 2.11 -11.09
CA ILE A 123 -5.58 1.06 -10.94
C ILE A 123 -5.19 0.18 -9.76
N PHE A 124 -4.19 -0.67 -9.92
CA PHE A 124 -3.83 -1.63 -8.87
C PHE A 124 -2.32 -1.80 -8.69
N GLY A 125 -1.55 -1.81 -9.77
CA GLY A 125 -0.15 -2.19 -9.74
C GLY A 125 0.82 -1.02 -9.89
N PRO A 126 2.09 -1.25 -9.54
CA PRO A 126 3.14 -0.23 -9.62
C PRO A 126 3.62 0.06 -11.04
N GLU A 127 3.15 -0.64 -12.06
CA GLU A 127 3.50 -0.37 -13.46
C GLU A 127 3.09 1.03 -13.92
N SER A 128 2.16 1.65 -13.23
CA SER A 128 1.70 3.01 -13.52
C SER A 128 2.43 4.11 -12.73
N ASN A 129 3.43 3.74 -11.91
CA ASN A 129 4.24 4.70 -11.14
C ASN A 129 5.74 4.40 -11.21
N ASP A 130 6.55 5.11 -10.44
CA ASP A 130 8.00 4.97 -10.45
C ASP A 130 8.58 4.06 -9.35
N LEU A 131 7.77 3.21 -8.70
CA LEU A 131 8.21 2.38 -7.58
C LEU A 131 9.40 1.50 -7.96
N ASN A 132 9.33 0.77 -9.08
CA ASN A 132 10.42 -0.09 -9.54
C ASN A 132 11.71 0.70 -9.76
N LEU A 133 11.63 1.88 -10.38
CA LEU A 133 12.78 2.75 -10.57
C LEU A 133 13.42 3.13 -9.24
N GLN A 134 12.61 3.54 -8.27
CA GLN A 134 13.07 3.96 -6.95
C GLN A 134 13.71 2.80 -6.18
N LEU A 135 13.08 1.62 -6.18
CA LEU A 135 13.64 0.42 -5.54
C LEU A 135 15.01 0.06 -6.14
N ARG A 136 15.13 0.00 -7.47
CA ARG A 136 16.38 -0.31 -8.17
C ARG A 136 17.48 0.71 -7.91
N LYS A 137 17.15 2.01 -7.94
CA LYS A 137 18.12 3.08 -7.67
C LYS A 137 18.61 3.06 -6.21
N ASN A 138 17.81 2.54 -5.31
CA ASN A 138 18.16 2.38 -3.90
C ASN A 138 18.82 1.03 -3.57
N GLY A 139 19.08 0.17 -4.56
CA GLY A 139 19.75 -1.12 -4.37
C GLY A 139 18.90 -2.16 -3.63
N ILE A 140 17.57 -2.04 -3.71
CA ILE A 140 16.64 -2.96 -3.08
C ILE A 140 16.44 -4.19 -3.95
N ASP A 141 16.47 -5.36 -3.35
CA ASP A 141 16.13 -6.66 -3.96
C ASP A 141 15.06 -7.42 -3.18
N THR A 142 14.78 -7.00 -1.95
CA THR A 142 13.81 -7.62 -1.06
C THR A 142 12.80 -6.58 -0.55
N VAL A 143 11.53 -6.89 -0.69
CA VAL A 143 10.41 -6.01 -0.34
C VAL A 143 9.55 -6.65 0.73
N ILE A 144 9.33 -5.94 1.83
CA ILE A 144 8.30 -6.23 2.84
C ILE A 144 7.07 -5.40 2.46
N LEU A 145 6.04 -6.07 1.99
CA LEU A 145 4.85 -5.48 1.37
C LEU A 145 3.63 -5.55 2.29
N ALA A 146 2.97 -4.43 2.49
CA ALA A 146 1.71 -4.32 3.25
C ALA A 146 0.82 -3.20 2.68
N GLY A 147 -0.35 -2.97 3.27
CA GLY A 147 -1.25 -1.86 2.91
C GLY A 147 -2.60 -2.28 2.37
N MET A 148 -3.17 -1.51 1.47
CA MET A 148 -4.53 -1.64 0.95
C MET A 148 -4.57 -1.82 -0.56
N ASN A 149 -5.51 -2.52 -1.16
CA ASN A 149 -6.30 -3.59 -0.58
C ASN A 149 -5.64 -4.92 -0.88
N ALA A 150 -5.75 -5.87 0.04
CA ALA A 150 -5.09 -7.18 -0.03
C ALA A 150 -5.27 -7.86 -1.40
N ASN A 151 -6.51 -7.98 -1.86
CA ASN A 151 -6.89 -8.67 -3.11
C ASN A 151 -6.76 -7.80 -4.37
N LEU A 152 -6.31 -6.57 -4.26
CA LEU A 152 -6.20 -5.61 -5.38
C LEU A 152 -4.78 -5.04 -5.45
N CYS A 153 -4.53 -3.86 -4.85
CA CYS A 153 -3.25 -3.16 -5.02
C CYS A 153 -2.08 -3.94 -4.41
N VAL A 154 -2.25 -4.56 -3.23
CA VAL A 154 -1.19 -5.39 -2.63
C VAL A 154 -0.90 -6.61 -3.49
N ASP A 155 -1.94 -7.34 -3.95
CA ASP A 155 -1.79 -8.50 -4.83
C ASP A 155 -1.09 -8.13 -6.15
N SER A 156 -1.49 -7.01 -6.77
CA SER A 156 -0.88 -6.56 -8.02
C SER A 156 0.58 -6.12 -7.84
N HIS A 157 0.88 -5.37 -6.77
CA HIS A 157 2.27 -5.02 -6.44
C HIS A 157 3.13 -6.26 -6.20
N MET A 158 2.61 -7.23 -5.43
CA MET A 158 3.30 -8.50 -5.21
C MET A 158 3.65 -9.20 -6.52
N ARG A 159 2.67 -9.38 -7.40
CA ARG A 159 2.85 -10.08 -8.69
C ARG A 159 3.89 -9.40 -9.56
N GLU A 160 3.76 -8.09 -9.76
CA GLU A 160 4.68 -7.35 -10.61
C GLU A 160 6.10 -7.32 -10.04
N LEU A 161 6.26 -7.09 -8.73
CA LEU A 161 7.57 -7.08 -8.11
C LEU A 161 8.27 -8.43 -8.21
N ILE A 162 7.54 -9.55 -8.08
CA ILE A 162 8.08 -10.90 -8.27
C ILE A 162 8.53 -11.12 -9.72
N GLU A 163 7.71 -10.74 -10.71
CA GLU A 163 8.09 -10.85 -12.13
C GLU A 163 9.30 -9.97 -12.48
N LEU A 164 9.50 -8.86 -11.77
CA LEU A 164 10.68 -8.01 -11.88
C LEU A 164 11.90 -8.53 -11.12
N GLY A 165 11.78 -9.67 -10.45
CA GLY A 165 12.89 -10.38 -9.78
C GLY A 165 13.16 -9.94 -8.35
N TYR A 166 12.22 -9.28 -7.68
CA TYR A 166 12.31 -8.99 -6.25
C TYR A 166 11.93 -10.21 -5.40
N ASN A 167 12.54 -10.33 -4.24
CA ASN A 167 12.08 -11.20 -3.18
C ASN A 167 10.98 -10.47 -2.39
N VAL A 168 9.73 -10.95 -2.46
CA VAL A 168 8.57 -10.27 -1.87
C VAL A 168 8.04 -11.04 -0.67
N ILE A 169 7.97 -10.36 0.46
CA ILE A 169 7.40 -10.84 1.72
C ILE A 169 6.13 -10.05 1.98
N VAL A 170 4.99 -10.72 1.98
CA VAL A 170 3.70 -10.06 2.28
C VAL A 170 3.38 -10.19 3.76
N VAL A 171 3.00 -9.06 4.40
CA VAL A 171 2.61 -9.04 5.81
C VAL A 171 1.10 -9.18 5.90
N ASN A 172 0.63 -10.39 6.19
CA ASN A 172 -0.76 -10.79 6.04
C ASN A 172 -1.74 -10.16 7.05
N ASP A 173 -1.27 -9.70 8.19
CA ASP A 173 -2.05 -8.99 9.22
C ASP A 173 -1.87 -7.45 9.18
N ALA A 174 -1.08 -6.95 8.22
CA ALA A 174 -0.92 -5.53 7.94
C ALA A 174 -1.54 -5.14 6.58
N VAL A 175 -2.54 -5.90 6.13
CA VAL A 175 -3.31 -5.63 4.91
C VAL A 175 -4.80 -5.60 5.23
N GLY A 176 -5.56 -4.80 4.49
CA GLY A 176 -7.03 -4.79 4.59
C GLY A 176 -7.68 -5.20 3.27
N ALA A 177 -8.96 -5.56 3.31
CA ALA A 177 -9.72 -5.98 2.13
C ALA A 177 -11.20 -5.58 2.24
N PRO A 178 -11.92 -5.47 1.10
CA PRO A 178 -13.36 -5.24 1.11
C PRO A 178 -14.11 -6.54 1.45
N GLY A 179 -14.14 -6.86 2.74
CA GLY A 179 -14.81 -8.03 3.29
C GLY A 179 -13.93 -9.28 3.42
N GLU A 180 -14.42 -10.23 4.21
CA GLU A 180 -13.69 -11.46 4.58
C GLU A 180 -13.37 -12.35 3.37
N GLU A 181 -14.31 -12.49 2.44
CA GLU A 181 -14.13 -13.33 1.25
C GLU A 181 -12.95 -12.83 0.40
N ALA A 182 -12.88 -11.52 0.17
CA ALA A 182 -11.79 -10.89 -0.57
C ALA A 182 -10.44 -11.03 0.17
N TYR A 183 -10.46 -10.94 1.50
CA TYR A 183 -9.28 -11.14 2.33
C TYR A 183 -8.76 -12.58 2.22
N GLN A 184 -9.62 -13.59 2.38
CA GLN A 184 -9.24 -14.99 2.28
C GLN A 184 -8.75 -15.38 0.88
N ALA A 185 -9.36 -14.83 -0.17
CA ALA A 185 -8.89 -15.01 -1.54
C ALA A 185 -7.46 -14.45 -1.74
N ALA A 186 -7.18 -13.28 -1.17
CA ALA A 186 -5.85 -12.70 -1.18
C ALA A 186 -4.82 -13.59 -0.46
N LEU A 187 -5.13 -14.06 0.75
CA LEU A 187 -4.23 -14.96 1.50
C LEU A 187 -3.93 -16.24 0.73
N THR A 188 -4.92 -16.79 0.04
CA THR A 188 -4.73 -17.96 -0.83
C THR A 188 -3.74 -17.66 -1.95
N ASN A 189 -3.87 -16.51 -2.64
CA ASN A 189 -2.95 -16.09 -3.69
C ASN A 189 -1.54 -15.86 -3.13
N TYR A 190 -1.42 -15.20 -1.99
CA TYR A 190 -0.12 -14.94 -1.36
C TYR A 190 0.65 -16.24 -1.09
N GLY A 191 -0.05 -17.27 -0.60
CA GLY A 191 0.56 -18.58 -0.33
C GLY A 191 1.12 -19.28 -1.56
N TYR A 192 0.63 -18.95 -2.76
CA TYR A 192 1.14 -19.50 -4.03
C TYR A 192 2.22 -18.63 -4.68
N ILE A 193 2.19 -17.32 -4.43
CA ILE A 193 2.92 -16.35 -5.26
C ILE A 193 4.07 -15.69 -4.50
N ALA A 194 3.83 -15.25 -3.25
CA ALA A 194 4.84 -14.55 -2.45
C ALA A 194 6.01 -15.48 -2.09
N ASN A 195 7.21 -14.93 -1.95
CA ASN A 195 8.35 -15.70 -1.44
C ASN A 195 8.15 -16.10 0.03
N GLN A 196 7.51 -15.21 0.80
CA GLN A 196 7.08 -15.50 2.18
C GLN A 196 5.77 -14.75 2.49
N VAL A 197 4.97 -15.33 3.37
CA VAL A 197 3.79 -14.69 3.97
C VAL A 197 3.99 -14.73 5.47
N LEU A 198 4.11 -13.57 6.09
CA LEU A 198 4.44 -13.44 7.51
C LEU A 198 3.44 -12.52 8.21
N THR A 199 3.30 -12.70 9.51
CA THR A 199 2.64 -11.73 10.38
C THR A 199 3.58 -10.56 10.71
N THR A 200 3.02 -9.47 11.20
CA THR A 200 3.81 -8.33 11.70
C THR A 200 4.84 -8.76 12.74
N GLU A 201 4.46 -9.59 13.71
CA GLU A 201 5.37 -10.07 14.74
C GLU A 201 6.49 -10.96 14.18
N GLU A 202 6.21 -11.80 13.20
CA GLU A 202 7.22 -12.62 12.52
C GLU A 202 8.21 -11.77 11.72
N VAL A 203 7.74 -10.68 11.08
CA VAL A 203 8.63 -9.70 10.45
C VAL A 203 9.51 -9.02 11.49
N ILE A 204 8.94 -8.52 12.57
CA ILE A 204 9.67 -7.87 13.67
C ILE A 204 10.78 -8.77 14.23
N ALA A 205 10.50 -10.05 14.39
CA ALA A 205 11.48 -11.03 14.88
C ALA A 205 12.66 -11.28 13.92
N GLN A 206 12.51 -10.94 12.63
CA GLN A 206 13.54 -11.12 11.60
C GLN A 206 14.33 -9.84 11.28
N LEU A 207 13.87 -8.68 11.76
CA LEU A 207 14.56 -7.40 11.65
C LEU A 207 15.66 -7.28 12.72
#